data_a897fb12a6ccea8ca9053ecb1906149c
#
_entry.id   a897fb12a6ccea8ca9053ecb1906149c
#
_cell.length_a   1.000
_cell.length_b   1.000
_cell.length_c   1.000
_cell.angle_alpha   90.00
_cell.angle_beta   90.00
_cell.angle_gamma   90.00
#
_symmetry.space_group_name_H-M   'P 1'
#
loop_
_entity.id
_entity.type
_entity.pdbx_description
1 polymer ?
#
loop_
_entity_poly.entity_id
_entity_poly.type
_entity_poly.pdbx_seq_one_letter_code
_entity_poly.pdbx_strand_id
1 'polypeptide(L)'
;MNYKDYIADIPDFPQDGILFRDVTPLMADGDVFKKACDEIIAFAKEVNAEVVVGPESRGFIFGCPVAYELGIGFVPVRKPGKLPRETVSVSYDLEYGSNELQVHKDSIKKGQ
;
A
#
# COMPACT_ATOMS: atom_id res chain seq x y z
N MET A 1 -18.98 11.23 -6.23
CA MET A 1 -17.97 10.63 -7.11
C MET A 1 -17.73 9.19 -6.67
N ASN A 2 -17.65 8.28 -7.62
CA ASN A 2 -17.42 6.87 -7.33
C ASN A 2 -16.02 6.47 -7.82
N TYR A 3 -15.14 6.10 -6.91
CA TYR A 3 -13.77 5.71 -7.26
C TYR A 3 -13.72 4.52 -8.22
N LYS A 4 -14.72 3.66 -8.20
CA LYS A 4 -14.77 2.51 -9.11
C LYS A 4 -14.79 2.91 -10.58
N ASP A 5 -15.28 4.11 -10.88
CA ASP A 5 -15.30 4.62 -12.25
C ASP A 5 -13.90 4.89 -12.78
N TYR A 6 -12.92 4.95 -11.88
CA TYR A 6 -11.52 5.23 -12.21
C TYR A 6 -10.63 4.00 -12.05
N ILE A 7 -11.25 2.82 -11.84
CA ILE A 7 -10.53 1.55 -11.74
C ILE A 7 -10.94 0.69 -12.93
N ALA A 8 -9.96 0.29 -13.73
CA ALA A 8 -10.22 -0.50 -14.93
C ALA A 8 -10.25 -1.99 -14.60
N ASP A 9 -11.23 -2.69 -15.19
CA ASP A 9 -11.31 -4.14 -15.08
C ASP A 9 -10.62 -4.75 -16.30
N ILE A 10 -9.58 -5.53 -16.06
CA ILE A 10 -8.80 -6.19 -17.11
C ILE A 10 -9.01 -7.69 -16.99
N PRO A 11 -9.86 -8.29 -17.85
CA PRO A 11 -10.07 -9.73 -17.81
C PRO A 11 -8.83 -10.48 -18.30
N ASP A 12 -8.65 -11.68 -17.76
CA ASP A 12 -7.59 -12.59 -18.16
C ASP A 12 -6.18 -11.98 -18.09
N PHE A 13 -5.91 -11.27 -16.99
CA PHE A 13 -4.60 -10.67 -16.75
C PHE A 13 -4.16 -10.94 -15.31
N PRO A 14 -2.90 -11.31 -15.07
CA PRO A 14 -1.84 -11.61 -16.06
C PRO A 14 -2.01 -12.96 -16.76
N GLN A 15 -3.03 -13.72 -16.41
CA GLN A 15 -3.31 -15.01 -17.03
C GLN A 15 -4.82 -15.27 -17.04
N ASP A 16 -5.23 -16.27 -17.84
CA ASP A 16 -6.63 -16.63 -18.01
C ASP A 16 -7.32 -16.88 -16.66
N GLY A 17 -8.55 -16.40 -16.56
CA GLY A 17 -9.39 -16.61 -15.39
C GLY A 17 -9.20 -15.60 -14.26
N ILE A 18 -8.24 -14.69 -14.40
CA ILE A 18 -7.98 -13.66 -13.40
C ILE A 18 -8.51 -12.31 -13.89
N LEU A 19 -9.40 -11.70 -13.09
CA LEU A 19 -9.85 -10.33 -13.34
C LEU A 19 -8.94 -9.39 -12.55
N PHE A 20 -8.12 -8.63 -13.27
CA PHE A 20 -7.22 -7.67 -12.66
C PHE A 20 -7.90 -6.31 -12.53
N ARG A 21 -7.81 -5.71 -11.36
CA ARG A 21 -8.34 -4.37 -11.10
C ARG A 21 -7.19 -3.36 -11.18
N ASP A 22 -7.20 -2.56 -12.24
CA ASP A 22 -6.13 -1.59 -12.52
C ASP A 22 -6.48 -0.24 -11.90
N VAL A 23 -5.68 0.20 -10.95
CA VAL A 23 -5.86 1.47 -10.23
C VAL A 23 -5.16 2.64 -10.92
N THR A 24 -4.40 2.37 -11.99
CA THR A 24 -3.61 3.44 -12.63
C THR A 24 -4.44 4.58 -13.20
N PRO A 25 -5.66 4.37 -13.74
CA PRO A 25 -6.46 5.53 -14.15
C PRO A 25 -6.82 6.46 -13.01
N LEU A 26 -7.06 5.92 -11.81
CA LEU A 26 -7.32 6.74 -10.63
C LEU A 26 -6.09 7.57 -10.28
N MET A 27 -4.92 6.95 -10.32
CA MET A 27 -3.66 7.63 -10.01
C MET A 27 -3.31 8.70 -11.04
N ALA A 28 -3.71 8.49 -12.30
CA ALA A 28 -3.43 9.43 -13.38
C ALA A 28 -4.31 10.68 -13.33
N ASP A 29 -5.46 10.62 -12.66
CA ASP A 29 -6.35 11.77 -12.49
C ASP A 29 -5.98 12.48 -11.19
N GLY A 30 -5.35 13.64 -11.31
CA GLY A 30 -4.82 14.36 -10.14
C GLY A 30 -5.87 14.71 -9.10
N ASP A 31 -7.05 15.11 -9.52
CA ASP A 31 -8.13 15.47 -8.60
C ASP A 31 -8.64 14.24 -7.85
N VAL A 32 -8.82 13.14 -8.56
CA VAL A 32 -9.31 11.89 -7.97
C VAL A 32 -8.26 11.28 -7.05
N PHE A 33 -6.99 11.27 -7.47
CA PHE A 33 -5.90 10.79 -6.65
C PHE A 33 -5.80 11.59 -5.34
N LYS A 34 -5.88 12.91 -5.46
CA LYS A 34 -5.85 13.78 -4.28
C LYS A 34 -6.98 13.45 -3.32
N LYS A 35 -8.20 13.29 -3.84
CA LYS A 35 -9.36 12.95 -3.00
C LYS A 35 -9.19 11.61 -2.31
N ALA A 36 -8.66 10.62 -3.01
CA ALA A 36 -8.41 9.30 -2.42
C ALA A 36 -7.39 9.40 -1.27
N CYS A 37 -6.29 10.11 -1.49
CA CYS A 37 -5.30 10.34 -0.44
C CYS A 37 -5.88 11.14 0.72
N ASP A 38 -6.70 12.14 0.44
CA ASP A 38 -7.33 12.95 1.48
C ASP A 38 -8.25 12.12 2.38
N GLU A 39 -8.95 11.15 1.84
CA GLU A 39 -9.77 10.24 2.64
C GLU A 39 -8.92 9.37 3.56
N ILE A 40 -7.79 8.88 3.07
CA ILE A 40 -6.86 8.11 3.90
C ILE A 40 -6.26 9.00 5.00
N ILE A 41 -5.91 10.24 4.65
CA ILE A 41 -5.40 11.22 5.62
C ILE A 41 -6.43 11.47 6.72
N ALA A 42 -7.69 11.67 6.35
CA ALA A 42 -8.75 11.89 7.33
C ALA A 42 -8.91 10.70 8.29
N PHE A 43 -8.85 9.49 7.75
CA PHE A 43 -8.89 8.28 8.58
C PHE A 43 -7.68 8.20 9.51
N ALA A 44 -6.49 8.49 8.99
CA ALA A 44 -5.26 8.44 9.80
C ALA A 44 -5.32 9.43 10.96
N LYS A 45 -5.90 10.63 10.72
CA LYS A 45 -6.11 11.60 11.80
C LYS A 45 -7.11 11.09 12.84
N GLU A 46 -8.18 10.47 12.38
CA GLU A 46 -9.22 9.94 13.26
C GLU A 46 -8.65 8.90 14.23
N VAL A 47 -7.74 8.03 13.76
CA VAL A 47 -7.15 6.98 14.60
C VAL A 47 -5.84 7.41 15.25
N ASN A 48 -5.42 8.66 15.09
CA ASN A 48 -4.16 9.20 15.63
C ASN A 48 -2.95 8.36 15.19
N ALA A 49 -2.85 8.08 13.89
CA ALA A 49 -1.78 7.28 13.34
C ALA A 49 -0.42 7.93 13.61
N GLU A 50 0.56 7.13 14.00
CA GLU A 50 1.92 7.58 14.26
C GLU A 50 2.91 7.17 13.19
N VAL A 51 2.49 6.25 12.32
CA VAL A 51 3.31 5.73 11.22
C VAL A 51 2.39 5.21 10.14
N VAL A 52 2.83 5.32 8.89
CA VAL A 52 2.15 4.76 7.74
C VAL A 52 2.96 3.58 7.24
N VAL A 53 2.29 2.47 6.98
CA VAL A 53 2.92 1.25 6.49
C VAL A 53 2.29 0.92 5.14
N GLY A 54 3.13 0.63 4.16
CA GLY A 54 2.61 0.30 2.82
C GLY A 54 3.43 -0.78 2.14
N PRO A 55 2.76 -1.76 1.50
CA PRO A 55 3.45 -2.81 0.76
C PRO A 55 3.89 -2.32 -0.63
N GLU A 56 4.97 -2.92 -1.15
CA GLU A 56 5.43 -2.62 -2.50
C GLU A 56 4.36 -3.05 -3.51
N SER A 57 4.12 -2.32 -4.59
CA SER A 57 4.65 -0.97 -4.76
C SER A 57 3.53 0.05 -4.68
N ARG A 58 2.27 -0.37 -4.86
CA ARG A 58 1.11 0.52 -4.83
C ARG A 58 0.91 1.15 -3.46
N GLY A 59 1.23 0.42 -2.41
CA GLY A 59 1.15 0.95 -1.05
C GLY A 59 2.10 2.13 -0.82
N PHE A 60 3.21 2.19 -1.55
CA PHE A 60 4.12 3.33 -1.48
C PHE A 60 3.48 4.58 -2.07
N ILE A 61 2.77 4.39 -3.19
CA ILE A 61 2.19 5.50 -3.94
C ILE A 61 1.13 6.23 -3.11
N PHE A 62 0.30 5.49 -2.39
CA PHE A 62 -0.73 6.07 -1.54
C PHE A 62 -0.21 6.39 -0.14
N GLY A 63 0.70 5.58 0.38
CA GLY A 63 1.22 5.75 1.73
C GLY A 63 2.13 6.95 1.89
N CYS A 64 3.02 7.18 0.93
CA CYS A 64 3.97 8.30 1.02
C CYS A 64 3.29 9.67 1.05
N PRO A 65 2.29 9.97 0.20
CA PRO A 65 1.57 11.23 0.31
C PRO A 65 0.89 11.42 1.66
N VAL A 66 0.33 10.35 2.22
CA VAL A 66 -0.34 10.41 3.53
C VAL A 66 0.66 10.70 4.64
N ALA A 67 1.77 9.99 4.66
CA ALA A 67 2.82 10.21 5.66
C ALA A 67 3.39 11.62 5.56
N TYR A 68 3.65 12.08 4.34
CA TYR A 68 4.18 13.41 4.09
C TYR A 68 3.24 14.49 4.63
N GLU A 69 1.95 14.39 4.31
CA GLU A 69 0.96 15.38 4.73
C GLU A 69 0.82 15.44 6.25
N LEU A 70 0.88 14.29 6.89
CA LEU A 70 0.74 14.23 8.35
C LEU A 70 2.04 14.47 9.11
N GLY A 71 3.17 14.52 8.41
CA GLY A 71 4.47 14.68 9.07
C GLY A 71 4.88 13.49 9.91
N ILE A 72 4.44 12.27 9.52
CA ILE A 72 4.81 11.03 10.21
C ILE A 72 5.62 10.14 9.29
N GLY A 73 6.22 9.08 9.84
CA GLY A 73 7.08 8.21 9.07
C GLY A 73 6.33 7.28 8.13
N PHE A 74 7.05 6.79 7.11
CA PHE A 74 6.57 5.75 6.21
C PHE A 74 7.48 4.53 6.33
N VAL A 75 6.87 3.37 6.49
CA VAL A 75 7.59 2.10 6.61
C VAL A 75 7.23 1.21 5.43
N PRO A 76 8.20 0.89 4.57
CA PRO A 76 7.92 -0.01 3.45
C PRO A 76 7.85 -1.47 3.92
N VAL A 77 6.84 -2.18 3.42
CA VAL A 77 6.73 -3.63 3.54
C VAL A 77 7.12 -4.21 2.19
N ARG A 78 8.10 -5.11 2.18
CA ARG A 78 8.66 -5.58 0.93
C ARG A 78 8.81 -7.10 0.89
N LYS A 79 8.94 -7.61 -0.31
CA LYS A 79 9.25 -9.02 -0.55
C LYS A 79 10.67 -9.33 -0.09
N PRO A 80 10.97 -10.62 0.18
CA PRO A 80 12.31 -11.02 0.66
C PRO A 80 13.43 -10.53 -0.24
N GLY A 81 14.54 -10.13 0.39
CA GLY A 81 15.73 -9.70 -0.31
C GLY A 81 15.75 -8.25 -0.77
N LYS A 82 14.70 -7.48 -0.49
CA LYS A 82 14.62 -6.08 -0.91
C LYS A 82 15.09 -5.10 0.16
N LEU A 83 15.06 -5.51 1.42
CA LEU A 83 15.44 -4.63 2.54
C LEU A 83 16.86 -4.98 3.00
N PRO A 84 17.76 -3.99 3.12
CA PRO A 84 19.17 -4.25 3.34
C PRO A 84 19.61 -4.50 4.78
N ARG A 85 18.75 -4.17 5.76
CA ARG A 85 19.10 -4.34 7.17
C ARG A 85 18.29 -5.49 7.78
N GLU A 86 18.47 -5.76 9.05
CA GLU A 86 17.75 -6.83 9.74
C GLU A 86 16.24 -6.66 9.62
N THR A 87 15.55 -7.74 9.27
CA THR A 87 14.11 -7.74 9.03
C THR A 87 13.39 -8.68 9.97
N VAL A 88 12.08 -8.42 10.13
CA VAL A 88 11.14 -9.41 10.64
C VAL A 88 10.20 -9.76 9.51
N SER A 89 9.75 -11.00 9.48
CA SER A 89 9.00 -11.55 8.35
C SER A 89 7.73 -12.22 8.80
N VAL A 90 6.74 -12.19 7.89
CA VAL A 90 5.52 -12.97 8.01
C VAL A 90 5.31 -13.71 6.70
N SER A 91 5.10 -15.01 6.78
CA SER A 91 4.74 -15.83 5.63
C SER A 91 3.24 -16.01 5.60
N TYR A 92 2.69 -16.06 4.39
CA TYR A 92 1.26 -16.35 4.22
C TYR A 92 1.07 -17.25 3.02
N ASP A 93 0.05 -18.11 3.10
CA ASP A 93 -0.24 -19.07 2.05
C ASP A 93 -1.14 -18.46 0.99
N LEU A 94 -0.82 -18.80 -0.26
CA LEU A 94 -1.65 -18.50 -1.41
C LEU A 94 -2.31 -19.80 -1.86
N GLU A 95 -3.26 -19.68 -2.77
CA GLU A 95 -3.88 -20.86 -3.39
C GLU A 95 -2.84 -21.75 -4.04
N TYR A 96 -1.79 -21.14 -4.61
CA TYR A 96 -0.70 -21.86 -5.29
C TYR A 96 0.66 -21.47 -4.71
N GLY A 97 0.94 -21.90 -3.47
CA GLY A 97 2.21 -21.62 -2.85
C GLY A 97 2.11 -20.68 -1.66
N SER A 98 3.19 -20.00 -1.35
CA SER A 98 3.25 -19.06 -0.24
C SER A 98 4.07 -17.84 -0.62
N ASN A 99 3.80 -16.73 0.06
CA ASN A 99 4.59 -15.51 -0.04
C ASN A 99 5.02 -15.07 1.35
N GLU A 100 6.03 -14.22 1.37
CA GLU A 100 6.58 -13.66 2.58
C GLU A 100 6.67 -12.15 2.42
N LEU A 101 6.38 -11.42 3.48
CA LEU A 101 6.55 -9.97 3.54
C LEU A 101 7.45 -9.62 4.71
N GLN A 102 8.26 -8.61 4.52
CA GLN A 102 9.27 -8.20 5.48
C GLN A 102 9.20 -6.70 5.77
N VAL A 103 9.51 -6.32 7.00
CA VAL A 103 9.80 -4.94 7.39
C VAL A 103 11.12 -4.93 8.11
N HIS A 104 11.82 -3.79 8.12
CA HIS A 104 13.00 -3.64 8.96
C HIS A 104 12.60 -3.79 10.43
N LYS A 105 13.39 -4.54 11.18
CA LYS A 105 13.10 -4.84 12.57
C LYS A 105 12.97 -3.59 13.45
N ASP A 106 13.73 -2.55 13.12
CA ASP A 106 13.78 -1.31 13.91
C ASP A 106 12.84 -0.21 13.39
N SER A 107 12.01 -0.49 12.38
CA SER A 107 11.24 0.56 11.71
C SER A 107 9.96 0.93 12.44
N ILE A 108 9.41 0.04 13.24
CA ILE A 108 8.21 0.29 14.04
C ILE A 108 8.55 0.09 15.51
N LYS A 109 8.21 1.09 16.31
CA LYS A 109 8.53 1.06 17.75
C LYS A 109 7.37 0.49 18.53
N LYS A 110 7.70 -0.13 19.66
CA LYS A 110 6.66 -0.69 20.54
C LYS A 110 5.67 0.39 20.94
N GLY A 111 4.39 0.10 20.77
CA GLY A 111 3.31 1.00 21.13
C GLY A 111 2.80 1.89 20.01
N GLN A 112 3.49 1.89 18.87
CA GLN A 112 3.01 2.64 17.71
C GLN A 112 1.81 1.97 17.07
#